data_b5203ce3f15375e8f21e182d44f443f4
#
_entry.id   b5203ce3f15375e8f21e182d44f443f4
#
_cell.length_a   1.000
_cell.length_b   1.000
_cell.length_c   1.000
_cell.angle_alpha   90.00
_cell.angle_beta   90.00
_cell.angle_gamma   90.00
#
_symmetry.space_group_name_H-M   'P 1'
#
loop_
_entity.id
_entity.type
_entity.pdbx_description
1 polymer ?
#
loop_
_entity_poly.entity_id
_entity_poly.type
_entity_poly.pdbx_seq_one_letter_code
_entity_poly.pdbx_strand_id
1 'polypeptide(L)'
;MIFDECSDDDEVYVKLWTRFAVMSKVRALTLHIQAPPYLWFDVLPLVSRHLRTLDLEGLCVQLSFLDFAGCPALEDLKMNLCDISVEKILSRSLKHLSITKCCFDCQLHVSTPGLVSLKLDDLTGTTPFLENMALLETAYVYLGDSCEDFLNYDSGVYCGPSNITCEKCDLFNENCGSVLVLLGGISSAKHLKLISEFGKFIFSRDLKYRPTFSKLKTLLLNEYWCEAPGLDPLVCILKNSPVLEKLTLQLFSKGPNHKVEMKGSFSSMERSSAIPEHLNIVEVKCTVVDERILKVLKFLCAFDIRFSF
;
A
#
# COMPACT_ATOMS: atom_id res chain seq x y z
N MET A 1 -5.12 -26.62 5.35
CA MET A 1 -6.54 -27.05 5.34
C MET A 1 -7.23 -26.20 4.30
N ILE A 2 -7.90 -26.81 3.36
CA ILE A 2 -8.64 -26.14 2.27
C ILE A 2 -10.05 -26.69 2.34
N PHE A 3 -11.04 -25.80 2.35
CA PHE A 3 -12.45 -26.14 2.38
C PHE A 3 -13.12 -25.52 1.16
N ASP A 4 -13.74 -26.36 0.32
CA ASP A 4 -14.47 -25.90 -0.87
C ASP A 4 -15.81 -25.26 -0.49
N GLU A 5 -16.47 -25.80 0.53
CA GLU A 5 -17.69 -25.29 1.15
C GLU A 5 -17.53 -25.41 2.66
N CYS A 6 -18.02 -24.43 3.39
CA CYS A 6 -17.99 -24.43 4.86
C CYS A 6 -19.37 -23.95 5.36
N SER A 7 -19.95 -24.67 6.32
CA SER A 7 -21.17 -24.28 7.00
C SER A 7 -20.86 -23.69 8.37
N ASP A 8 -21.81 -23.00 8.98
CA ASP A 8 -21.67 -22.47 10.34
C ASP A 8 -21.33 -23.57 11.37
N ASP A 9 -21.78 -24.79 11.14
CA ASP A 9 -21.49 -25.96 12.00
C ASP A 9 -20.00 -26.38 11.90
N ASP A 10 -19.32 -26.06 10.78
CA ASP A 10 -17.92 -26.43 10.58
C ASP A 10 -16.94 -25.51 11.32
N GLU A 11 -17.40 -24.36 11.77
CA GLU A 11 -16.57 -23.37 12.51
C GLU A 11 -15.89 -24.00 13.72
N VAL A 12 -16.62 -24.81 14.48
CA VAL A 12 -16.09 -25.52 15.67
C VAL A 12 -14.95 -26.47 15.29
N TYR A 13 -15.10 -27.18 14.19
CA TYR A 13 -14.07 -28.12 13.71
C TYR A 13 -12.83 -27.39 13.19
N VAL A 14 -12.99 -26.30 12.46
CA VAL A 14 -11.87 -25.48 11.99
C VAL A 14 -11.09 -24.92 13.17
N LYS A 15 -11.76 -24.41 14.21
CA LYS A 15 -11.14 -23.94 15.45
C LYS A 15 -10.35 -25.06 16.15
N LEU A 16 -10.95 -26.24 16.29
CA LEU A 16 -10.29 -27.39 16.90
C LEU A 16 -9.05 -27.83 16.09
N TRP A 17 -9.15 -27.93 14.77
CA TRP A 17 -8.03 -28.34 13.92
C TRP A 17 -6.91 -27.30 13.92
N THR A 18 -7.23 -26.02 13.94
CA THR A 18 -6.23 -24.96 14.05
C THR A 18 -5.47 -25.07 15.37
N ARG A 19 -6.17 -25.26 16.48
CA ARG A 19 -5.53 -25.49 17.79
C ARG A 19 -4.68 -26.76 17.79
N PHE A 20 -5.19 -27.85 17.24
CA PHE A 20 -4.43 -29.10 17.12
C PHE A 20 -3.16 -28.93 16.28
N ALA A 21 -3.23 -28.25 15.14
CA ALA A 21 -2.09 -27.96 14.30
C ALA A 21 -1.01 -27.15 15.05
N VAL A 22 -1.41 -26.10 15.78
CA VAL A 22 -0.52 -25.30 16.61
C VAL A 22 0.14 -26.13 17.70
N MET A 23 -0.62 -26.98 18.39
CA MET A 23 -0.09 -27.90 19.41
C MET A 23 0.84 -28.97 18.82
N SER A 24 0.62 -29.37 17.57
CA SER A 24 1.46 -30.33 16.85
C SER A 24 2.76 -29.73 16.32
N LYS A 25 3.10 -28.50 16.72
CA LYS A 25 4.38 -27.82 16.38
C LYS A 25 4.57 -27.63 14.88
N VAL A 26 3.50 -27.41 14.13
CA VAL A 26 3.60 -27.13 12.69
C VAL A 26 4.41 -25.86 12.43
N ARG A 27 5.15 -25.87 11.33
CA ARG A 27 5.92 -24.70 10.87
C ARG A 27 5.11 -23.82 9.92
N ALA A 28 4.16 -24.39 9.21
CA ALA A 28 3.26 -23.67 8.32
C ALA A 28 1.81 -24.08 8.61
N LEU A 29 0.95 -23.08 8.69
CA LEU A 29 -0.48 -23.25 8.81
C LEU A 29 -1.15 -22.49 7.68
N THR A 30 -1.88 -23.19 6.84
CA THR A 30 -2.67 -22.66 5.74
C THR A 30 -4.13 -22.99 6.02
N LEU A 31 -4.99 -21.98 5.97
CA LEU A 31 -6.43 -22.10 6.13
C LEU A 31 -7.11 -21.30 5.02
N HIS A 32 -7.68 -21.99 4.05
CA HIS A 32 -8.36 -21.42 2.91
C HIS A 32 -9.82 -21.88 2.89
N ILE A 33 -10.74 -20.92 2.80
CA ILE A 33 -12.17 -21.13 2.62
C ILE A 33 -12.52 -20.54 1.26
N GLN A 34 -12.97 -21.39 0.33
CA GLN A 34 -13.17 -20.98 -1.07
C GLN A 34 -14.56 -20.40 -1.35
N ALA A 35 -15.54 -20.73 -0.53
CA ALA A 35 -16.92 -20.29 -0.75
C ALA A 35 -17.52 -19.58 0.47
N PRO A 36 -18.36 -18.53 0.27
CA PRO A 36 -19.14 -17.96 1.37
C PRO A 36 -20.19 -18.97 1.91
N PRO A 37 -20.58 -18.84 3.20
CA PRO A 37 -20.23 -17.76 4.11
C PRO A 37 -18.78 -17.84 4.58
N TYR A 38 -18.12 -16.68 4.67
CA TYR A 38 -16.78 -16.60 5.24
C TYR A 38 -16.83 -17.02 6.70
N LEU A 39 -15.87 -17.87 7.07
CA LEU A 39 -15.78 -18.39 8.43
C LEU A 39 -15.21 -17.34 9.38
N TRP A 40 -15.80 -17.23 10.54
CA TRP A 40 -15.27 -16.38 11.62
C TRP A 40 -13.99 -16.98 12.23
N PHE A 41 -12.89 -16.23 12.11
CA PHE A 41 -11.62 -16.63 12.67
C PHE A 41 -11.36 -15.85 13.96
N ASP A 42 -11.79 -16.41 15.09
CA ASP A 42 -11.61 -15.85 16.43
C ASP A 42 -10.59 -16.67 17.28
N VAL A 43 -9.81 -17.52 16.61
CA VAL A 43 -8.88 -18.46 17.28
C VAL A 43 -7.62 -17.73 17.76
N LEU A 44 -7.75 -16.90 18.76
CA LEU A 44 -6.59 -16.21 19.35
C LEU A 44 -6.62 -16.25 20.89
N PRO A 45 -5.44 -16.14 21.51
CA PRO A 45 -4.11 -15.91 20.94
C PRO A 45 -3.49 -17.16 20.34
N LEU A 46 -2.92 -17.04 19.11
CA LEU A 46 -2.07 -18.07 18.54
C LEU A 46 -0.73 -18.09 19.30
N VAL A 47 -0.42 -19.20 19.95
CA VAL A 47 0.83 -19.37 20.70
C VAL A 47 1.60 -20.55 20.12
N SER A 48 2.64 -20.28 19.37
CA SER A 48 3.50 -21.32 18.79
C SER A 48 4.95 -20.84 18.62
N ARG A 49 5.88 -21.57 19.20
CA ARG A 49 7.32 -21.32 19.01
C ARG A 49 7.85 -21.87 17.68
N HIS A 50 7.02 -22.59 16.92
CA HIS A 50 7.42 -23.31 15.72
C HIS A 50 6.80 -22.75 14.44
N LEU A 51 5.66 -22.06 14.55
CA LEU A 51 4.94 -21.51 13.41
C LEU A 51 5.78 -20.40 12.75
N ARG A 52 6.10 -20.59 11.46
CA ARG A 52 6.86 -19.66 10.64
C ARG A 52 6.00 -18.96 9.59
N THR A 53 5.03 -19.69 9.05
CA THR A 53 4.14 -19.20 8.00
C THR A 53 2.71 -19.38 8.40
N LEU A 54 1.93 -18.29 8.31
CA LEU A 54 0.48 -18.28 8.46
C LEU A 54 -0.14 -17.73 7.18
N ASP A 55 -1.00 -18.53 6.55
CA ASP A 55 -1.65 -18.23 5.29
C ASP A 55 -3.16 -18.39 5.44
N LEU A 56 -3.90 -17.27 5.35
CA LEU A 56 -5.33 -17.17 5.61
C LEU A 56 -6.04 -16.68 4.35
N GLU A 57 -7.10 -17.37 3.95
CA GLU A 57 -7.91 -17.01 2.79
C GLU A 57 -9.40 -17.22 3.05
N GLY A 58 -10.23 -16.22 2.68
CA GLY A 58 -11.69 -16.32 2.76
C GLY A 58 -12.22 -16.33 4.19
N LEU A 59 -11.61 -15.57 5.11
CA LEU A 59 -11.96 -15.56 6.52
C LEU A 59 -12.46 -14.18 6.95
N CYS A 60 -13.41 -14.17 7.92
CA CYS A 60 -13.75 -12.99 8.69
C CYS A 60 -12.88 -12.95 9.95
N VAL A 61 -11.96 -12.00 10.02
CA VAL A 61 -11.06 -11.82 11.17
C VAL A 61 -11.55 -10.65 12.01
N GLN A 62 -12.24 -10.98 13.10
CA GLN A 62 -12.85 -9.99 14.02
C GLN A 62 -12.19 -10.06 15.37
N LEU A 63 -11.23 -9.19 15.62
CA LEU A 63 -10.44 -9.15 16.85
C LEU A 63 -10.03 -7.71 17.14
N SER A 64 -9.85 -7.37 18.41
CA SER A 64 -9.32 -6.06 18.75
C SER A 64 -7.92 -5.85 18.16
N PHE A 65 -7.09 -6.90 18.16
CA PHE A 65 -5.76 -6.86 17.55
C PHE A 65 -5.21 -8.26 17.27
N LEU A 66 -4.36 -8.37 16.24
CA LEU A 66 -3.57 -9.55 15.93
C LEU A 66 -2.19 -9.39 16.57
N ASP A 67 -2.01 -9.93 17.77
CA ASP A 67 -0.73 -9.94 18.46
C ASP A 67 -0.03 -11.29 18.28
N PHE A 68 1.09 -11.28 17.57
CA PHE A 68 1.91 -12.46 17.34
C PHE A 68 3.11 -12.55 18.29
N ALA A 69 3.07 -11.89 19.46
CA ALA A 69 4.12 -12.02 20.48
C ALA A 69 4.30 -13.48 20.94
N GLY A 70 3.19 -14.26 20.94
CA GLY A 70 3.21 -15.70 21.20
C GLY A 70 3.81 -16.57 20.08
N CYS A 71 4.12 -15.98 18.92
CA CYS A 71 4.68 -16.68 17.77
C CYS A 71 6.04 -16.09 17.34
N PRO A 72 7.09 -16.23 18.17
CA PRO A 72 8.38 -15.56 17.95
C PRO A 72 9.13 -16.06 16.71
N ALA A 73 8.71 -17.17 16.10
CA ALA A 73 9.29 -17.70 14.86
C ALA A 73 8.48 -17.33 13.62
N LEU A 74 7.38 -16.57 13.74
CA LEU A 74 6.52 -16.21 12.62
C LEU A 74 7.22 -15.17 11.74
N GLU A 75 7.54 -15.58 10.51
CA GLU A 75 8.25 -14.78 9.51
C GLU A 75 7.33 -14.32 8.38
N ASP A 76 6.32 -15.15 8.02
CA ASP A 76 5.44 -14.90 6.87
C ASP A 76 3.97 -14.87 7.31
N LEU A 77 3.28 -13.76 7.03
CA LEU A 77 1.83 -13.64 7.16
C LEU A 77 1.23 -13.27 5.81
N LYS A 78 0.29 -14.11 5.35
CA LYS A 78 -0.50 -13.86 4.16
C LYS A 78 -1.98 -13.86 4.50
N MET A 79 -2.70 -12.87 3.97
CA MET A 79 -4.14 -12.74 4.08
C MET A 79 -4.69 -12.43 2.70
N ASN A 80 -5.61 -13.24 2.21
CA ASN A 80 -6.21 -13.11 0.88
C ASN A 80 -7.73 -13.23 1.00
N LEU A 81 -8.46 -12.34 0.33
CA LEU A 81 -9.94 -12.36 0.34
C LEU A 81 -10.52 -12.43 1.78
N CYS A 82 -9.93 -11.72 2.73
CA CYS A 82 -10.39 -11.69 4.12
C CYS A 82 -11.13 -10.39 4.43
N ASP A 83 -12.18 -10.51 5.26
CA ASP A 83 -12.81 -9.35 5.91
C ASP A 83 -12.12 -9.10 7.25
N ILE A 84 -11.48 -7.95 7.39
CA ILE A 84 -10.57 -7.67 8.51
C ILE A 84 -11.15 -6.54 9.35
N SER A 85 -11.73 -6.88 10.49
CA SER A 85 -12.17 -5.94 11.52
C SER A 85 -11.18 -5.97 12.69
N VAL A 86 -9.92 -5.59 12.41
CA VAL A 86 -8.81 -5.63 13.37
C VAL A 86 -8.18 -4.26 13.45
N GLU A 87 -8.03 -3.72 14.64
CA GLU A 87 -7.42 -2.40 14.86
C GLU A 87 -5.89 -2.42 14.70
N LYS A 88 -5.24 -3.53 15.02
CA LYS A 88 -3.77 -3.57 15.03
C LYS A 88 -3.18 -4.94 14.70
N ILE A 89 -2.14 -4.96 13.85
CA ILE A 89 -1.23 -6.10 13.65
C ILE A 89 0.09 -5.80 14.34
N LEU A 90 0.48 -6.65 15.29
CA LEU A 90 1.70 -6.54 16.08
C LEU A 90 2.59 -7.76 15.86
N SER A 91 3.81 -7.56 15.39
CA SER A 91 4.81 -8.63 15.33
C SER A 91 6.23 -8.07 15.27
N ARG A 92 7.12 -8.61 16.07
CA ARG A 92 8.57 -8.29 16.01
C ARG A 92 9.35 -9.24 15.10
N SER A 93 8.80 -10.42 14.84
CA SER A 93 9.46 -11.48 14.07
C SER A 93 9.09 -11.49 12.60
N LEU A 94 7.98 -10.82 12.24
CA LEU A 94 7.45 -10.83 10.88
C LEU A 94 8.42 -10.14 9.92
N LYS A 95 8.73 -10.84 8.81
CA LYS A 95 9.60 -10.37 7.73
C LYS A 95 8.83 -10.09 6.45
N HIS A 96 7.77 -10.87 6.20
CA HIS A 96 6.97 -10.77 4.99
C HIS A 96 5.49 -10.65 5.36
N LEU A 97 4.86 -9.55 4.93
CA LEU A 97 3.43 -9.32 5.09
C LEU A 97 2.79 -9.13 3.71
N SER A 98 1.80 -9.97 3.40
CA SER A 98 1.03 -9.87 2.17
C SER A 98 -0.47 -9.83 2.50
N ILE A 99 -1.13 -8.73 2.15
CA ILE A 99 -2.57 -8.54 2.30
C ILE A 99 -3.11 -8.24 0.89
N THR A 100 -3.95 -9.14 0.38
CA THR A 100 -4.44 -9.09 -1.00
C THR A 100 -5.96 -9.23 -1.01
N LYS A 101 -6.65 -8.32 -1.71
CA LYS A 101 -8.12 -8.33 -1.88
C LYS A 101 -8.88 -8.45 -0.55
N CYS A 102 -8.37 -7.80 0.49
CA CYS A 102 -9.00 -7.79 1.81
C CYS A 102 -9.81 -6.51 2.00
N CYS A 103 -10.90 -6.63 2.77
CA CYS A 103 -11.73 -5.51 3.19
C CYS A 103 -11.38 -5.09 4.63
N PHE A 104 -11.28 -3.80 4.88
CA PHE A 104 -11.04 -3.25 6.20
C PHE A 104 -12.23 -2.41 6.67
N ASP A 105 -12.95 -2.89 7.68
CA ASP A 105 -14.06 -2.15 8.29
C ASP A 105 -13.59 -1.02 9.20
N CYS A 106 -12.36 -1.10 9.70
CA CYS A 106 -11.74 -0.11 10.56
C CYS A 106 -10.30 0.18 10.13
N GLN A 107 -9.73 1.30 10.63
CA GLN A 107 -8.35 1.63 10.32
C GLN A 107 -7.38 0.65 10.97
N LEU A 108 -6.75 -0.18 10.16
CA LEU A 108 -5.74 -1.13 10.60
C LEU A 108 -4.40 -0.43 10.85
N HIS A 109 -3.84 -0.57 12.04
CA HIS A 109 -2.47 -0.17 12.37
C HIS A 109 -1.52 -1.36 12.22
N VAL A 110 -0.48 -1.22 11.39
CA VAL A 110 0.55 -2.24 11.18
C VAL A 110 1.83 -1.82 11.87
N SER A 111 2.20 -2.54 12.94
CA SER A 111 3.41 -2.32 13.73
C SER A 111 4.31 -3.54 13.67
N THR A 112 5.17 -3.58 12.65
CA THR A 112 6.05 -4.72 12.34
C THR A 112 7.46 -4.21 12.00
N PRO A 113 8.24 -3.79 13.00
CA PRO A 113 9.54 -3.12 12.79
C PRO A 113 10.59 -4.00 12.09
N GLY A 114 10.43 -5.32 12.12
CA GLY A 114 11.30 -6.29 11.46
C GLY A 114 10.96 -6.57 10.00
N LEU A 115 9.94 -5.91 9.43
CA LEU A 115 9.45 -6.21 8.10
C LEU A 115 10.46 -5.88 7.01
N VAL A 116 10.67 -6.83 6.10
CA VAL A 116 11.56 -6.74 4.94
C VAL A 116 10.76 -6.58 3.64
N SER A 117 9.60 -7.23 3.55
CA SER A 117 8.74 -7.18 2.37
C SER A 117 7.29 -6.92 2.75
N LEU A 118 6.68 -5.93 2.10
CA LEU A 118 5.27 -5.57 2.23
C LEU A 118 4.56 -5.68 0.89
N LYS A 119 3.42 -6.37 0.87
CA LYS A 119 2.48 -6.35 -0.25
C LYS A 119 1.09 -5.98 0.26
N LEU A 120 0.57 -4.86 -0.22
CA LEU A 120 -0.81 -4.43 -0.07
C LEU A 120 -1.42 -4.34 -1.47
N ASP A 121 -2.39 -5.18 -1.77
CA ASP A 121 -2.86 -5.37 -3.14
C ASP A 121 -4.38 -5.43 -3.20
N ASP A 122 -4.98 -4.48 -3.92
CA ASP A 122 -6.43 -4.43 -4.18
C ASP A 122 -7.27 -4.44 -2.89
N LEU A 123 -6.92 -3.52 -1.98
CA LEU A 123 -7.62 -3.37 -0.70
C LEU A 123 -8.93 -2.61 -0.87
N THR A 124 -9.92 -2.95 -0.05
CA THR A 124 -11.20 -2.26 0.05
C THR A 124 -11.44 -1.76 1.48
N GLY A 125 -12.34 -0.78 1.66
CA GLY A 125 -12.57 -0.15 2.95
C GLY A 125 -11.48 0.86 3.32
N THR A 126 -11.11 0.94 4.59
CA THR A 126 -10.21 2.00 5.10
C THR A 126 -8.74 1.71 4.83
N THR A 127 -7.99 2.77 4.48
CA THR A 127 -6.54 2.66 4.26
C THR A 127 -5.79 2.33 5.56
N PRO A 128 -4.91 1.32 5.57
CA PRO A 128 -4.13 0.98 6.74
C PRO A 128 -3.11 2.07 7.09
N PHE A 129 -2.88 2.26 8.38
CA PHE A 129 -1.78 3.06 8.93
C PHE A 129 -0.54 2.17 9.10
N LEU A 130 0.57 2.58 8.51
CA LEU A 130 1.83 1.85 8.58
C LEU A 130 2.81 2.58 9.51
N GLU A 131 3.20 1.95 10.61
CA GLU A 131 4.31 2.46 11.43
C GLU A 131 5.64 2.34 10.66
N ASN A 132 6.65 3.10 11.07
CA ASN A 132 7.95 3.11 10.39
C ASN A 132 8.59 1.71 10.35
N MET A 133 8.81 1.21 9.14
CA MET A 133 9.40 -0.09 8.84
C MET A 133 10.86 0.09 8.41
N ALA A 134 11.75 0.34 9.36
CA ALA A 134 13.16 0.71 9.10
C ALA A 134 13.98 -0.32 8.29
N LEU A 135 13.58 -1.60 8.32
CA LEU A 135 14.24 -2.71 7.62
C LEU A 135 13.59 -3.05 6.27
N LEU A 136 12.58 -2.30 5.85
CA LEU A 136 11.84 -2.58 4.64
C LEU A 136 12.73 -2.45 3.40
N GLU A 137 12.81 -3.51 2.61
CA GLU A 137 13.55 -3.55 1.35
C GLU A 137 12.61 -3.41 0.15
N THR A 138 11.47 -4.10 0.18
CA THR A 138 10.52 -4.10 -0.94
C THR A 138 9.12 -3.76 -0.46
N ALA A 139 8.44 -2.85 -1.15
CA ALA A 139 7.02 -2.60 -0.92
C ALA A 139 6.25 -2.52 -2.25
N TYR A 140 5.12 -3.19 -2.28
CA TYR A 140 4.11 -3.11 -3.32
C TYR A 140 2.81 -2.63 -2.70
N VAL A 141 2.29 -1.51 -3.19
CA VAL A 141 1.02 -0.95 -2.74
C VAL A 141 0.16 -0.64 -3.95
N TYR A 142 -0.99 -1.30 -4.02
CA TYR A 142 -2.04 -1.02 -4.98
C TYR A 142 -3.32 -0.62 -4.23
N LEU A 143 -3.76 0.61 -4.44
CA LEU A 143 -5.01 1.14 -3.92
C LEU A 143 -6.08 1.07 -5.02
N GLY A 144 -7.00 0.12 -4.86
CA GLY A 144 -8.14 -0.07 -5.77
C GLY A 144 -9.24 0.99 -5.60
N ASP A 145 -10.26 0.92 -6.46
CA ASP A 145 -11.36 1.89 -6.49
C ASP A 145 -12.14 1.97 -5.18
N SER A 146 -12.26 0.85 -4.47
CA SER A 146 -13.04 0.74 -3.22
C SER A 146 -12.22 1.00 -1.96
N CYS A 147 -10.95 1.42 -2.09
CA CYS A 147 -10.15 1.85 -0.95
C CYS A 147 -10.46 3.31 -0.60
N GLU A 148 -10.83 3.58 0.64
CA GLU A 148 -11.21 4.90 1.12
C GLU A 148 -10.16 5.49 2.08
N ASP A 149 -10.05 6.82 2.08
CA ASP A 149 -9.20 7.50 3.05
C ASP A 149 -9.95 7.60 4.38
N PHE A 150 -9.31 7.19 5.47
CA PHE A 150 -9.84 7.28 6.84
C PHE A 150 -10.34 8.69 7.18
N LEU A 151 -9.67 9.74 6.74
CA LEU A 151 -10.05 11.13 7.03
C LEU A 151 -11.33 11.59 6.31
N ASN A 152 -11.81 10.86 5.31
CA ASN A 152 -13.04 11.20 4.58
C ASN A 152 -14.31 10.63 5.22
N TYR A 153 -14.19 9.65 6.09
CA TYR A 153 -15.35 8.93 6.63
C TYR A 153 -16.27 9.80 7.49
N ASP A 154 -15.71 10.79 8.18
CA ASP A 154 -16.45 11.56 9.19
C ASP A 154 -16.98 12.92 8.74
N SER A 155 -16.61 13.44 7.57
CA SER A 155 -16.90 14.84 7.23
C SER A 155 -17.57 15.13 5.90
N GLY A 156 -17.63 14.17 4.97
CA GLY A 156 -18.24 14.40 3.63
C GLY A 156 -17.64 15.57 2.85
N VAL A 157 -16.48 16.08 3.26
CA VAL A 157 -15.82 17.24 2.66
C VAL A 157 -14.51 16.77 2.03
N TYR A 158 -14.50 16.68 0.71
CA TYR A 158 -13.30 16.47 -0.10
C TYR A 158 -12.35 17.66 0.02
N CYS A 159 -11.19 17.46 0.59
CA CYS A 159 -10.06 18.36 0.39
C CYS A 159 -9.51 18.14 -1.01
N GLY A 160 -9.96 18.92 -1.98
CA GLY A 160 -9.46 18.84 -3.35
C GLY A 160 -7.96 19.15 -3.45
N PRO A 161 -7.28 18.70 -4.53
CA PRO A 161 -5.84 18.90 -4.72
C PRO A 161 -5.42 20.37 -4.80
N SER A 162 -6.38 21.30 -4.97
CA SER A 162 -6.14 22.75 -5.04
C SER A 162 -6.26 23.48 -3.70
N ASN A 163 -6.74 22.85 -2.64
CA ASN A 163 -6.81 23.46 -1.31
C ASN A 163 -5.52 23.20 -0.53
N ILE A 164 -4.56 24.10 -0.67
CA ILE A 164 -3.29 24.13 0.06
C ILE A 164 -3.51 24.35 1.57
N THR A 165 -4.66 24.86 1.96
CA THR A 165 -5.07 25.08 3.35
C THR A 165 -6.49 24.56 3.57
N CYS A 166 -6.62 23.33 4.03
CA CYS A 166 -7.87 22.84 4.56
C CYS A 166 -7.82 22.99 6.08
N GLU A 167 -8.63 23.91 6.63
CA GLU A 167 -8.72 24.13 8.08
C GLU A 167 -9.02 22.85 8.88
N LYS A 168 -9.72 21.89 8.28
CA LYS A 168 -9.97 20.59 8.91
C LYS A 168 -8.75 19.68 8.89
N CYS A 169 -7.94 19.69 7.81
CA CYS A 169 -6.68 18.96 7.80
C CYS A 169 -5.68 19.58 8.78
N ASP A 170 -5.74 20.89 8.99
CA ASP A 170 -4.89 21.61 9.94
C ASP A 170 -5.33 21.37 11.39
N LEU A 171 -6.64 21.24 11.67
CA LEU A 171 -7.15 20.88 13.00
C LEU A 171 -6.78 19.47 13.43
N PHE A 172 -6.66 18.52 12.48
CA PHE A 172 -6.12 17.19 12.77
C PHE A 172 -4.61 17.21 13.02
N ASN A 173 -3.86 18.15 12.43
CA ASN A 173 -2.43 18.33 12.66
C ASN A 173 -2.09 18.77 14.08
N GLU A 174 -2.92 19.59 14.72
CA GLU A 174 -2.63 20.10 16.08
C GLU A 174 -2.80 19.01 17.17
N ASN A 175 -3.64 18.00 16.93
CA ASN A 175 -3.93 16.97 17.93
C ASN A 175 -3.34 15.57 17.61
N CYS A 176 -2.94 15.28 16.36
CA CYS A 176 -2.50 13.94 15.96
C CYS A 176 -1.02 13.84 15.53
N GLY A 177 -0.27 14.91 15.55
CA GLY A 177 1.07 14.92 14.95
C GLY A 177 1.03 14.62 13.46
N SER A 178 1.98 15.07 12.67
CA SER A 178 2.02 14.85 11.22
C SER A 178 1.93 13.35 10.87
N VAL A 179 0.71 12.85 10.61
CA VAL A 179 0.47 11.42 10.41
C VAL A 179 0.60 11.11 8.94
N LEU A 180 1.80 10.69 8.53
CA LEU A 180 2.03 10.00 7.28
C LEU A 180 1.42 8.60 7.41
N VAL A 181 0.26 8.38 6.80
CA VAL A 181 -0.51 7.15 6.99
C VAL A 181 0.14 5.97 6.29
N LEU A 182 0.56 6.14 5.05
CA LEU A 182 1.04 5.05 4.21
C LEU A 182 2.50 5.26 3.76
N LEU A 183 2.78 6.38 3.09
CA LEU A 183 4.10 6.63 2.50
C LEU A 183 5.20 6.77 3.55
N GLY A 184 4.88 7.28 4.73
CA GLY A 184 5.83 7.37 5.84
C GLY A 184 6.33 6.01 6.30
N GLY A 185 5.42 5.04 6.47
CA GLY A 185 5.76 3.69 6.89
C GLY A 185 6.67 2.94 5.92
N ILE A 186 6.51 3.19 4.61
CA ILE A 186 7.28 2.53 3.54
C ILE A 186 8.48 3.35 3.03
N SER A 187 8.77 4.50 3.63
CA SER A 187 9.83 5.42 3.16
C SER A 187 11.25 4.84 3.21
N SER A 188 11.47 3.78 3.99
CA SER A 188 12.75 3.07 4.07
C SER A 188 12.98 2.05 2.95
N ALA A 189 11.99 1.78 2.10
CA ALA A 189 12.08 0.77 1.04
C ALA A 189 13.17 1.10 0.02
N LYS A 190 13.87 0.06 -0.45
CA LYS A 190 14.84 0.14 -1.56
C LYS A 190 14.14 0.00 -2.92
N HIS A 191 13.09 -0.80 -2.96
CA HIS A 191 12.31 -1.09 -4.16
C HIS A 191 10.84 -0.85 -3.87
N LEU A 192 10.23 0.08 -4.60
CA LEU A 192 8.88 0.52 -4.36
C LEU A 192 8.04 0.44 -5.64
N LYS A 193 6.84 -0.12 -5.50
CA LYS A 193 5.83 -0.12 -6.54
C LYS A 193 4.55 0.47 -5.98
N LEU A 194 4.13 1.62 -6.51
CA LEU A 194 2.94 2.34 -6.10
C LEU A 194 1.97 2.44 -7.27
N ILE A 195 0.81 1.82 -7.10
CA ILE A 195 -0.28 1.84 -8.07
C ILE A 195 -1.51 2.39 -7.37
N SER A 196 -2.24 3.28 -8.03
CA SER A 196 -3.51 3.79 -7.54
C SER A 196 -4.49 3.96 -8.69
N GLU A 197 -5.76 3.80 -8.41
CA GLU A 197 -6.81 4.22 -9.32
C GLU A 197 -7.00 5.73 -9.27
N PHE A 198 -7.61 6.28 -10.31
CA PHE A 198 -7.85 7.72 -10.43
C PHE A 198 -8.76 8.26 -9.32
N GLY A 199 -8.55 9.50 -8.93
CA GLY A 199 -9.36 10.17 -7.90
C GLY A 199 -9.00 9.83 -6.46
N LYS A 200 -7.98 9.01 -6.19
CA LYS A 200 -7.53 8.69 -4.83
C LYS A 200 -6.61 9.77 -4.27
N PHE A 201 -6.93 10.27 -3.07
CA PHE A 201 -6.18 11.35 -2.42
C PHE A 201 -5.11 10.88 -1.46
N ILE A 202 -5.09 9.59 -1.10
CA ILE A 202 -4.22 9.03 -0.06
C ILE A 202 -2.75 9.37 -0.30
N PHE A 203 -2.24 9.08 -1.49
CA PHE A 203 -0.86 9.40 -1.82
C PHE A 203 -0.61 10.91 -1.92
N SER A 204 -1.54 11.67 -2.52
CA SER A 204 -1.42 13.12 -2.63
C SER A 204 -1.42 13.79 -1.26
N ARG A 205 -2.20 13.30 -0.29
CA ARG A 205 -2.18 13.74 1.09
C ARG A 205 -0.82 13.48 1.73
N ASP A 206 -0.34 12.24 1.69
CA ASP A 206 0.92 11.87 2.31
C ASP A 206 2.11 12.64 1.70
N LEU A 207 2.09 12.94 0.40
CA LEU A 207 3.11 13.75 -0.27
C LEU A 207 3.18 15.19 0.24
N LYS A 208 2.10 15.76 0.79
CA LYS A 208 2.13 17.11 1.41
C LYS A 208 3.13 17.16 2.58
N TYR A 209 3.32 16.05 3.29
CA TYR A 209 4.28 15.93 4.40
C TYR A 209 5.70 15.61 3.95
N ARG A 210 5.95 15.51 2.64
CA ARG A 210 7.26 15.32 2.01
C ARG A 210 8.06 14.15 2.62
N PRO A 211 7.51 12.90 2.59
CA PRO A 211 8.25 11.74 3.06
C PRO A 211 9.54 11.59 2.25
N THR A 212 10.67 11.38 2.93
CA THR A 212 11.96 11.24 2.27
C THR A 212 12.29 9.76 2.06
N PHE A 213 12.50 9.37 0.82
CA PHE A 213 12.85 8.00 0.41
C PHE A 213 14.39 7.87 0.26
N SER A 214 15.10 7.94 1.37
CA SER A 214 16.57 8.04 1.39
C SER A 214 17.31 6.80 0.89
N LYS A 215 16.63 5.65 0.79
CA LYS A 215 17.22 4.37 0.35
C LYS A 215 16.64 3.86 -0.97
N LEU A 216 15.70 4.58 -1.58
CA LEU A 216 14.93 4.11 -2.73
C LEU A 216 15.79 4.07 -4.00
N LYS A 217 15.98 2.88 -4.54
CA LYS A 217 16.76 2.62 -5.75
C LYS A 217 15.88 2.42 -6.98
N THR A 218 14.76 1.72 -6.83
CA THR A 218 13.85 1.48 -7.95
C THR A 218 12.43 1.87 -7.59
N LEU A 219 11.78 2.61 -8.47
CA LEU A 219 10.41 3.08 -8.31
C LEU A 219 9.59 2.70 -9.54
N LEU A 220 8.44 2.05 -9.31
CA LEU A 220 7.46 1.81 -10.34
C LEU A 220 6.16 2.53 -9.99
N LEU A 221 5.65 3.31 -10.94
CA LEU A 221 4.44 4.12 -10.83
C LEU A 221 3.51 3.83 -12.00
N ASN A 222 2.19 3.96 -11.80
CA ASN A 222 1.22 3.91 -12.90
C ASN A 222 0.79 5.31 -13.35
N GLU A 223 -0.18 5.38 -14.25
CA GLU A 223 -0.69 6.63 -14.82
C GLU A 223 -1.23 7.63 -13.80
N TYR A 224 -1.74 7.19 -12.65
CA TYR A 224 -2.20 8.05 -11.56
C TYR A 224 -1.17 9.14 -11.20
N TRP A 225 0.11 8.77 -11.14
CA TRP A 225 1.20 9.66 -10.75
C TRP A 225 1.57 10.69 -11.83
N CYS A 226 1.11 10.45 -13.05
CA CYS A 226 1.35 11.29 -14.22
C CYS A 226 0.12 12.15 -14.58
N GLU A 227 -0.94 12.12 -13.78
CA GLU A 227 -2.11 12.96 -13.97
C GLU A 227 -1.89 14.39 -13.51
N ALA A 228 -2.65 15.23 -14.13
CA ALA A 228 -2.50 16.67 -14.10
C ALA A 228 -3.19 17.35 -12.91
N PRO A 229 -3.00 18.68 -12.79
CA PRO A 229 -2.60 19.57 -13.88
C PRO A 229 -1.09 19.68 -14.12
N GLY A 230 -0.25 19.17 -13.24
CA GLY A 230 1.15 19.55 -13.29
C GLY A 230 2.17 18.43 -13.13
N LEU A 231 1.84 17.17 -13.14
CA LEU A 231 2.75 16.08 -12.73
C LEU A 231 3.28 16.26 -11.30
N ASP A 232 2.58 17.04 -10.47
CA ASP A 232 3.03 17.40 -9.12
C ASP A 232 3.32 16.19 -8.22
N PRO A 233 2.50 15.11 -8.22
CA PRO A 233 2.81 13.92 -7.43
C PRO A 233 4.12 13.24 -7.90
N LEU A 234 4.34 13.14 -9.22
CA LEU A 234 5.56 12.58 -9.78
C LEU A 234 6.77 13.43 -9.41
N VAL A 235 6.68 14.75 -9.60
CA VAL A 235 7.74 15.71 -9.23
C VAL A 235 8.05 15.62 -7.74
N CYS A 236 7.03 15.57 -6.89
CA CYS A 236 7.20 15.50 -5.45
C CYS A 236 7.93 14.24 -5.01
N ILE A 237 7.52 13.06 -5.49
CA ILE A 237 8.18 11.80 -5.10
C ILE A 237 9.61 11.72 -5.63
N LEU A 238 9.89 12.21 -6.83
CA LEU A 238 11.24 12.26 -7.39
C LEU A 238 12.16 13.18 -6.58
N LYS A 239 11.71 14.39 -6.23
CA LYS A 239 12.47 15.32 -5.36
C LYS A 239 12.85 14.71 -4.02
N ASN A 240 12.00 13.85 -3.48
CA ASN A 240 12.21 13.23 -2.18
C ASN A 240 12.90 11.85 -2.26
N SER A 241 13.42 11.45 -3.42
CA SER A 241 14.09 10.17 -3.67
C SER A 241 15.52 10.35 -4.19
N PRO A 242 16.46 10.90 -3.38
CA PRO A 242 17.75 11.39 -3.84
C PRO A 242 18.67 10.32 -4.45
N VAL A 243 18.52 9.05 -4.05
CA VAL A 243 19.37 7.93 -4.52
C VAL A 243 18.66 7.03 -5.53
N LEU A 244 17.58 7.50 -6.14
CA LEU A 244 16.81 6.73 -7.12
C LEU A 244 17.66 6.48 -8.38
N GLU A 245 17.80 5.21 -8.75
CA GLU A 245 18.59 4.75 -9.90
C GLU A 245 17.71 4.42 -11.11
N LYS A 246 16.51 3.85 -10.86
CA LYS A 246 15.57 3.42 -11.91
C LYS A 246 14.14 3.87 -11.62
N LEU A 247 13.52 4.50 -12.60
CA LEU A 247 12.09 4.82 -12.64
C LEU A 247 11.40 3.99 -13.72
N THR A 248 10.30 3.32 -13.40
CA THR A 248 9.42 2.65 -14.36
C THR A 248 8.04 3.29 -14.31
N LEU A 249 7.55 3.78 -15.43
CA LEU A 249 6.21 4.33 -15.59
C LEU A 249 5.35 3.37 -16.41
N GLN A 250 4.26 2.86 -15.83
CA GLN A 250 3.26 2.03 -16.50
C GLN A 250 2.07 2.90 -16.91
N LEU A 251 2.05 3.34 -18.17
CA LEU A 251 1.07 4.29 -18.73
C LEU A 251 0.16 3.55 -19.71
N PHE A 252 -0.70 2.69 -19.19
CA PHE A 252 -1.67 1.94 -20.00
C PHE A 252 -2.92 2.79 -20.19
N SER A 253 -3.22 3.17 -21.43
CA SER A 253 -4.43 3.91 -21.78
C SER A 253 -5.67 3.10 -21.40
N LYS A 254 -6.41 3.53 -20.37
CA LYS A 254 -7.80 3.13 -20.20
C LYS A 254 -8.60 3.91 -21.24
N GLY A 255 -9.22 3.21 -22.20
CA GLY A 255 -10.09 3.62 -23.27
C GLY A 255 -10.59 5.08 -23.44
N PRO A 256 -11.33 5.37 -24.51
CA PRO A 256 -11.59 6.74 -25.00
C PRO A 256 -12.48 7.64 -24.09
N ASN A 257 -12.91 7.20 -22.95
CA ASN A 257 -13.90 7.90 -22.13
C ASN A 257 -13.36 8.80 -21.01
N HIS A 258 -12.06 8.85 -20.78
CA HIS A 258 -11.49 9.78 -19.81
C HIS A 258 -10.86 10.99 -20.53
N LYS A 259 -11.67 11.97 -20.88
CA LYS A 259 -11.21 13.32 -21.23
C LYS A 259 -10.78 14.03 -19.96
N VAL A 260 -9.51 13.92 -19.58
CA VAL A 260 -8.93 14.80 -18.57
C VAL A 260 -8.46 16.07 -19.27
N GLU A 261 -9.17 17.17 -19.07
CA GLU A 261 -8.73 18.49 -19.53
C GLU A 261 -7.54 18.94 -18.67
N MET A 262 -6.36 18.88 -19.24
CA MET A 262 -5.15 19.37 -18.61
C MET A 262 -5.02 20.89 -18.80
N LYS A 263 -5.35 21.67 -17.78
CA LYS A 263 -5.08 23.12 -17.72
C LYS A 263 -3.93 23.37 -16.72
N GLY A 264 -2.78 23.74 -17.19
CA GLY A 264 -1.64 24.15 -16.36
C GLY A 264 -0.41 24.50 -17.20
N SER A 265 0.24 25.62 -16.91
CA SER A 265 1.53 26.00 -17.49
C SER A 265 2.64 25.78 -16.46
N PHE A 266 3.71 25.11 -16.84
CA PHE A 266 4.88 24.89 -15.98
C PHE A 266 5.90 26.02 -16.11
N SER A 267 6.43 26.48 -14.97
CA SER A 267 7.61 27.32 -14.95
C SER A 267 8.87 26.46 -15.17
N SER A 268 9.74 26.87 -16.09
CA SER A 268 10.94 26.12 -16.48
C SER A 268 12.04 26.08 -15.40
N MET A 269 11.97 26.98 -14.43
CA MET A 269 13.06 27.17 -13.44
C MET A 269 12.99 26.17 -12.25
N GLU A 270 11.81 25.64 -11.93
CA GLU A 270 11.65 24.67 -10.82
C GLU A 270 11.95 23.22 -11.23
N ARG A 271 12.15 22.98 -12.52
CA ARG A 271 12.27 21.64 -13.11
C ARG A 271 13.63 21.01 -12.88
N SER A 272 14.71 21.79 -12.94
CA SER A 272 16.09 21.28 -12.88
C SER A 272 16.44 20.57 -11.56
N SER A 273 15.78 20.95 -10.46
CA SER A 273 16.05 20.37 -9.13
C SER A 273 15.15 19.18 -8.76
N ALA A 274 14.29 18.74 -9.67
CA ALA A 274 13.26 17.74 -9.37
C ALA A 274 13.72 16.30 -9.57
N ILE A 275 14.81 16.08 -10.33
CA ILE A 275 15.26 14.73 -10.68
C ILE A 275 16.48 14.35 -9.86
N PRO A 276 16.49 13.14 -9.26
CA PRO A 276 17.65 12.61 -8.54
C PRO A 276 18.88 12.51 -9.44
N GLU A 277 20.05 12.91 -8.94
CA GLU A 277 21.33 12.87 -9.69
C GLU A 277 21.73 11.45 -10.12
N HIS A 278 21.23 10.44 -9.40
CA HIS A 278 21.53 9.02 -9.66
C HIS A 278 20.56 8.34 -10.62
N LEU A 279 19.50 9.04 -11.07
CA LEU A 279 18.52 8.46 -11.99
C LEU A 279 19.09 8.29 -13.39
N ASN A 280 19.44 7.07 -13.74
CA ASN A 280 20.10 6.70 -15.01
C ASN A 280 19.19 5.89 -15.94
N ILE A 281 18.12 5.27 -15.41
CA ILE A 281 17.22 4.43 -16.19
C ILE A 281 15.79 4.92 -15.99
N VAL A 282 15.16 5.30 -17.11
CA VAL A 282 13.72 5.52 -17.15
C VAL A 282 13.11 4.57 -18.17
N GLU A 283 12.20 3.74 -17.69
CA GLU A 283 11.45 2.80 -18.52
C GLU A 283 9.98 3.26 -18.58
N VAL A 284 9.47 3.48 -19.79
CA VAL A 284 8.07 3.84 -20.00
C VAL A 284 7.37 2.71 -20.72
N LYS A 285 6.36 2.11 -20.08
CA LYS A 285 5.52 1.05 -20.63
C LYS A 285 4.17 1.63 -21.02
N CYS A 286 3.85 1.65 -22.30
CA CYS A 286 2.56 2.12 -22.81
C CYS A 286 2.12 1.28 -23.99
N THR A 287 0.81 1.26 -24.26
CA THR A 287 0.25 0.56 -25.43
C THR A 287 0.18 1.49 -26.66
N VAL A 288 -0.07 2.78 -26.43
CA VAL A 288 -0.19 3.80 -27.48
C VAL A 288 0.43 5.10 -26.96
N VAL A 289 1.18 5.79 -27.78
CA VAL A 289 1.74 7.10 -27.43
C VAL A 289 0.71 8.18 -27.75
N ASP A 290 0.02 8.66 -26.74
CA ASP A 290 -0.93 9.77 -26.82
C ASP A 290 -0.31 11.11 -26.34
N GLU A 291 -1.09 12.20 -26.35
CA GLU A 291 -0.61 13.52 -25.90
C GLU A 291 -0.17 13.55 -24.44
N ARG A 292 -0.75 12.71 -23.57
CA ARG A 292 -0.39 12.62 -22.15
C ARG A 292 1.01 12.03 -22.02
N ILE A 293 1.24 10.92 -22.71
CA ILE A 293 2.53 10.25 -22.74
C ILE A 293 3.59 11.18 -23.33
N LEU A 294 3.27 11.91 -24.42
CA LEU A 294 4.17 12.90 -24.98
C LEU A 294 4.53 14.03 -24.00
N LYS A 295 3.60 14.45 -23.14
CA LYS A 295 3.89 15.44 -22.09
C LYS A 295 4.83 14.88 -21.02
N VAL A 296 4.59 13.65 -20.57
CA VAL A 296 5.47 12.96 -19.62
C VAL A 296 6.86 12.78 -20.22
N LEU A 297 6.95 12.31 -21.47
CA LEU A 297 8.23 12.16 -22.17
C LEU A 297 8.95 13.50 -22.34
N LYS A 298 8.25 14.58 -22.72
CA LYS A 298 8.84 15.93 -22.80
C LYS A 298 9.35 16.43 -21.46
N PHE A 299 8.60 16.15 -20.38
CA PHE A 299 9.05 16.45 -19.02
C PHE A 299 10.35 15.70 -18.71
N LEU A 300 10.40 14.40 -18.98
CA LEU A 300 11.57 13.57 -18.71
C LEU A 300 12.76 13.89 -19.64
N CYS A 301 12.52 14.19 -20.92
CA CYS A 301 13.57 14.59 -21.87
C CYS A 301 14.30 15.90 -21.49
N ALA A 302 13.67 16.76 -20.70
CA ALA A 302 14.31 17.98 -20.21
C ALA A 302 15.52 17.70 -19.28
N PHE A 303 15.83 16.43 -18.99
CA PHE A 303 16.78 16.02 -17.95
C PHE A 303 17.89 15.07 -18.43
N ASP A 304 18.19 15.01 -19.71
CA ASP A 304 19.31 14.20 -20.26
C ASP A 304 19.27 12.69 -19.90
N ILE A 305 18.08 12.13 -19.69
CA ILE A 305 17.89 10.75 -19.26
C ILE A 305 17.91 9.81 -20.48
N ARG A 306 18.60 8.69 -20.37
CA ARG A 306 18.57 7.63 -21.40
C ARG A 306 17.27 6.84 -21.30
N PHE A 307 16.47 6.82 -22.37
CA PHE A 307 15.27 6.00 -22.45
C PHE A 307 15.57 4.61 -23.02
N SER A 308 14.96 3.58 -22.45
CA SER A 308 14.78 2.27 -23.08
C SER A 308 13.29 2.07 -23.36
N PHE A 309 12.97 1.77 -24.61
CA PHE A 309 11.61 1.53 -25.09
C PHE A 309 11.35 0.03 -25.21
#